data_973e4ccdb92ed32987b8e4ef5af73875
#
_entry.id   973e4ccdb92ed32987b8e4ef5af73875
#
_cell.length_a   1.000
_cell.length_b   1.000
_cell.length_c   1.000
_cell.angle_alpha   90.00
_cell.angle_beta   90.00
_cell.angle_gamma   90.00
#
_symmetry.space_group_name_H-M   'P 1'
#
loop_
_entity.id
_entity.type
_entity.pdbx_description
1 polymer ?
#
loop_
_entity_poly.entity_id
_entity_poly.type
_entity_poly.pdbx_seq_one_letter_code
_entity_poly.pdbx_strand_id
1 'polypeptide(L)'
;MSRITAADILKVVPITRKTLWLWQKKYLFFPDPQKEGQPGGKGIVAYYPAWVEERCKRVYALQKKGYTISMIKEILEKEEKEKSIRKVLVVDDERKFCDLLKKIFQKNDFIVETAYDGWEAGKKAAQFQPTIMILDITLPGINGLEVCKDLRNDEKTKNIKIIAISGDLRYSETEVLEAGANAFFAKPVNFENLLSLSSDFLEPPKEL
;
A
#
# COMPACT_ATOMS: atom_id res chain seq x y z
N MET A 1 -10.50 1.21 -13.02
CA MET A 1 -9.47 2.17 -12.52
C MET A 1 -9.75 3.54 -13.09
N SER A 2 -9.57 4.59 -12.30
CA SER A 2 -9.74 5.94 -12.82
C SER A 2 -8.57 6.25 -13.78
N ARG A 3 -8.92 6.76 -14.96
CA ARG A 3 -7.96 7.16 -15.99
C ARG A 3 -7.94 8.68 -16.09
N ILE A 4 -6.79 9.24 -16.37
CA ILE A 4 -6.60 10.68 -16.52
C ILE A 4 -5.94 11.00 -17.85
N THR A 5 -6.18 12.20 -18.37
CA THR A 5 -5.54 12.67 -19.61
C THR A 5 -4.32 13.56 -19.32
N ALA A 6 -3.49 13.81 -20.34
CA ALA A 6 -2.42 14.80 -20.23
C ALA A 6 -2.97 16.18 -19.82
N ALA A 7 -4.19 16.55 -20.28
CA ALA A 7 -4.79 17.81 -19.92
C ALA A 7 -5.14 17.89 -18.41
N ASP A 8 -5.54 16.78 -17.80
CA ASP A 8 -5.85 16.73 -16.36
C ASP A 8 -4.57 16.89 -15.53
N ILE A 9 -3.49 16.21 -15.93
CA ILE A 9 -2.16 16.37 -15.28
C ILE A 9 -1.71 17.85 -15.35
N LEU A 10 -1.85 18.49 -16.51
CA LEU A 10 -1.42 19.87 -16.71
C LEU A 10 -2.28 20.92 -15.97
N LYS A 11 -3.47 20.57 -15.50
CA LYS A 11 -4.28 21.44 -14.61
C LYS A 11 -3.71 21.51 -13.20
N VAL A 12 -3.10 20.42 -12.72
CA VAL A 12 -2.65 20.28 -11.33
C VAL A 12 -1.13 20.38 -11.16
N VAL A 13 -0.38 20.12 -12.23
CA VAL A 13 1.10 20.24 -12.23
C VAL A 13 1.48 21.36 -13.19
N PRO A 14 2.13 22.46 -12.72
CA PRO A 14 2.44 23.62 -13.55
C PRO A 14 3.65 23.37 -14.45
N ILE A 15 3.49 22.50 -15.43
CA ILE A 15 4.48 22.11 -16.46
C ILE A 15 3.88 22.25 -17.85
N THR A 16 4.74 22.24 -18.85
CA THR A 16 4.31 22.25 -20.26
C THR A 16 4.07 20.82 -20.78
N ARG A 17 3.31 20.70 -21.88
CA ARG A 17 3.17 19.42 -22.60
C ARG A 17 4.53 18.85 -23.04
N LYS A 18 5.47 19.73 -23.43
CA LYS A 18 6.83 19.34 -23.79
C LYS A 18 7.58 18.73 -22.60
N THR A 19 7.43 19.32 -21.42
CA THR A 19 8.02 18.81 -20.18
C THR A 19 7.44 17.45 -19.82
N LEU A 20 6.11 17.30 -19.88
CA LEU A 20 5.43 16.02 -19.62
C LEU A 20 5.95 14.93 -20.58
N TRP A 21 6.06 15.26 -21.87
CA TRP A 21 6.59 14.36 -22.88
C TRP A 21 8.05 13.96 -22.59
N LEU A 22 8.91 14.91 -22.18
CA LEU A 22 10.29 14.62 -21.80
C LEU A 22 10.35 13.69 -20.59
N TRP A 23 9.53 13.92 -19.59
CA TRP A 23 9.46 13.06 -18.41
C TRP A 23 9.07 11.64 -18.75
N GLN A 24 8.15 11.47 -19.68
CA GLN A 24 7.71 10.17 -20.16
C GLN A 24 8.76 9.51 -21.07
N LYS A 25 9.12 10.15 -22.19
CA LYS A 25 9.89 9.52 -23.26
C LYS A 25 11.40 9.51 -23.02
N LYS A 26 11.94 10.57 -22.45
CA LYS A 26 13.39 10.69 -22.23
C LYS A 26 13.81 10.18 -20.85
N TYR A 27 13.03 10.49 -19.84
CA TYR A 27 13.40 10.20 -18.46
C TYR A 27 12.70 8.97 -17.89
N LEU A 28 11.67 8.46 -18.55
CA LEU A 28 10.94 7.23 -18.20
C LEU A 28 10.39 7.24 -16.77
N PHE A 29 9.92 8.39 -16.29
CA PHE A 29 9.33 8.50 -14.94
C PHE A 29 7.99 7.79 -14.81
N PHE A 30 7.32 7.51 -15.94
CA PHE A 30 6.05 6.79 -16.02
C PHE A 30 5.85 6.18 -17.41
N PRO A 31 4.98 5.17 -17.57
CA PRO A 31 4.79 4.46 -18.83
C PRO A 31 4.13 5.32 -19.91
N ASP A 32 4.12 4.80 -21.11
CA ASP A 32 3.38 5.36 -22.22
C ASP A 32 1.87 5.31 -21.96
N PRO A 33 1.11 6.33 -22.39
CA PRO A 33 -0.33 6.33 -22.21
C PRO A 33 -1.00 5.31 -23.13
N GLN A 34 -2.11 4.77 -22.67
CA GLN A 34 -3.02 4.01 -23.53
C GLN A 34 -3.76 4.97 -24.46
N LYS A 35 -3.82 4.66 -25.76
CA LYS A 35 -4.45 5.49 -26.77
C LYS A 35 -5.78 4.88 -27.18
N GLU A 36 -6.84 5.66 -27.09
CA GLU A 36 -8.20 5.23 -27.48
C GLU A 36 -8.82 6.25 -28.44
N GLY A 37 -9.53 5.75 -29.46
CA GLY A 37 -10.33 6.58 -30.37
C GLY A 37 -11.56 7.14 -29.64
N GLN A 38 -11.89 8.41 -29.92
CA GLN A 38 -13.12 9.00 -29.39
C GLN A 38 -14.36 8.51 -30.16
N PRO A 39 -15.50 8.29 -29.50
CA PRO A 39 -16.77 8.04 -30.17
C PRO A 39 -17.08 9.16 -31.18
N GLY A 40 -17.45 8.79 -32.43
CA GLY A 40 -17.75 9.76 -33.49
C GLY A 40 -16.53 10.27 -34.27
N GLY A 41 -15.38 9.61 -34.20
CA GLY A 41 -14.22 9.90 -35.07
C GLY A 41 -13.45 11.19 -34.74
N LYS A 42 -13.66 11.76 -33.56
CA LYS A 42 -13.05 13.07 -33.15
C LYS A 42 -11.58 13.00 -32.69
N GLY A 43 -10.83 11.97 -33.10
CA GLY A 43 -9.40 11.87 -32.79
C GLY A 43 -9.05 10.79 -31.75
N ILE A 44 -7.76 10.73 -31.40
CA ILE A 44 -7.19 9.79 -30.42
C ILE A 44 -6.91 10.53 -29.12
N VAL A 45 -7.40 10.00 -27.99
CA VAL A 45 -7.07 10.51 -26.66
C VAL A 45 -6.10 9.54 -25.97
N ALA A 46 -5.10 10.10 -25.33
CA ALA A 46 -4.11 9.38 -24.55
C ALA A 46 -4.48 9.42 -23.07
N TYR A 47 -4.66 8.24 -22.47
CA TYR A 47 -5.02 8.06 -21.08
C TYR A 47 -3.85 7.49 -20.28
N TYR A 48 -3.62 8.06 -19.12
CA TYR A 48 -2.63 7.60 -18.14
C TYR A 48 -3.35 6.95 -16.95
N PRO A 49 -2.72 5.97 -16.29
CA PRO A 49 -3.16 5.52 -14.97
C PRO A 49 -3.21 6.69 -13.99
N ALA A 50 -4.16 6.70 -13.06
CA ALA A 50 -4.36 7.82 -12.12
C ALA A 50 -3.12 8.15 -11.28
N TRP A 51 -2.29 7.15 -10.94
CA TRP A 51 -1.06 7.35 -10.16
C TRP A 51 -0.01 8.23 -10.86
N VAL A 52 -0.10 8.41 -12.19
CA VAL A 52 0.83 9.27 -12.96
C VAL A 52 0.71 10.73 -12.52
N GLU A 53 -0.45 11.19 -12.10
CA GLU A 53 -0.64 12.55 -11.56
C GLU A 53 0.24 12.77 -10.33
N GLU A 54 0.17 11.87 -9.35
CA GLU A 54 0.96 11.96 -8.12
C GLU A 54 2.45 11.84 -8.43
N ARG A 55 2.84 10.99 -9.36
CA ARG A 55 4.22 10.90 -9.83
C ARG A 55 4.69 12.23 -10.43
N CYS A 56 3.88 12.86 -11.26
CA CYS A 56 4.21 14.18 -11.86
C CYS A 56 4.33 15.27 -10.78
N LYS A 57 3.43 15.31 -9.81
CA LYS A 57 3.53 16.23 -8.65
C LYS A 57 4.83 16.01 -7.89
N ARG A 58 5.20 14.75 -7.64
CA ARG A 58 6.43 14.40 -6.92
C ARG A 58 7.68 14.84 -7.67
N VAL A 59 7.77 14.53 -8.97
CA VAL A 59 8.88 14.96 -9.84
C VAL A 59 9.01 16.48 -9.85
N TYR A 60 7.91 17.20 -10.03
CA TYR A 60 7.88 18.65 -10.02
C TYR A 60 8.37 19.24 -8.67
N ALA A 61 7.90 18.71 -7.56
CA ALA A 61 8.32 19.15 -6.23
C ALA A 61 9.82 18.94 -5.98
N LEU A 62 10.39 17.83 -6.44
CA LEU A 62 11.83 17.56 -6.36
C LEU A 62 12.64 18.52 -7.24
N GLN A 63 12.18 18.79 -8.46
CA GLN A 63 12.83 19.79 -9.33
C GLN A 63 12.81 21.19 -8.71
N LYS A 64 11.69 21.57 -8.10
CA LYS A 64 11.60 22.86 -7.36
C LYS A 64 12.57 22.97 -6.19
N LYS A 65 12.94 21.86 -5.58
CA LYS A 65 13.96 21.79 -4.53
C LYS A 65 15.40 21.76 -5.09
N GLY A 66 15.57 21.82 -6.41
CA GLY A 66 16.89 21.86 -7.06
C GLY A 66 17.52 20.50 -7.34
N TYR A 67 16.79 19.39 -7.15
CA TYR A 67 17.30 18.07 -7.49
C TYR A 67 17.47 17.90 -9.01
N THR A 68 18.58 17.29 -9.41
CA THR A 68 18.82 16.93 -10.80
C THR A 68 17.97 15.73 -11.22
N ILE A 69 17.80 15.51 -12.52
CA ILE A 69 17.05 14.35 -13.05
C ILE A 69 17.61 13.02 -12.55
N SER A 70 18.94 12.89 -12.47
CA SER A 70 19.56 11.66 -11.94
C SER A 70 19.21 11.42 -10.47
N MET A 71 19.32 12.46 -9.64
CA MET A 71 18.93 12.36 -8.22
C MET A 71 17.44 12.06 -8.06
N ILE A 72 16.59 12.64 -8.91
CA ILE A 72 15.14 12.36 -8.88
C ILE A 72 14.88 10.90 -9.20
N LYS A 73 15.56 10.31 -10.19
CA LYS A 73 15.45 8.87 -10.48
C LYS A 73 15.83 8.01 -9.29
N GLU A 74 16.99 8.26 -8.70
CA GLU A 74 17.45 7.52 -7.51
C GLU A 74 16.46 7.62 -6.33
N ILE A 75 15.94 8.82 -6.08
CA ILE A 75 14.92 9.03 -5.02
C ILE A 75 13.66 8.24 -5.32
N LEU A 76 13.15 8.28 -6.56
CA LEU A 76 11.94 7.56 -6.94
C LEU A 76 12.13 6.04 -6.91
N GLU A 77 13.27 5.54 -7.37
CA GLU A 77 13.63 4.12 -7.31
C GLU A 77 13.76 3.64 -5.86
N LYS A 78 14.35 4.49 -4.98
CA LYS A 78 14.44 4.19 -3.55
C LYS A 78 13.05 4.18 -2.90
N GLU A 79 12.20 5.17 -3.20
CA GLU A 79 10.83 5.22 -2.71
C GLU A 79 10.00 4.00 -3.19
N GLU A 80 10.20 3.54 -4.42
CA GLU A 80 9.57 2.32 -4.95
C GLU A 80 10.08 1.06 -4.26
N LYS A 81 11.41 0.96 -4.07
CA LYS A 81 12.00 -0.13 -3.28
C LYS A 81 11.47 -0.16 -1.85
N GLU A 82 11.41 0.99 -1.19
CA GLU A 82 10.87 1.10 0.17
C GLU A 82 9.39 0.71 0.24
N LYS A 83 8.60 1.08 -0.78
CA LYS A 83 7.20 0.62 -0.93
C LYS A 83 7.10 -0.88 -1.19
N SER A 84 8.08 -1.45 -1.89
CA SER A 84 8.14 -2.90 -2.17
C SER A 84 8.77 -3.73 -1.06
N ILE A 85 9.25 -3.12 0.04
CA ILE A 85 9.74 -3.88 1.19
C ILE A 85 8.57 -4.62 1.82
N ARG A 86 8.63 -5.95 1.74
CA ARG A 86 7.66 -6.89 2.31
C ARG A 86 7.81 -6.94 3.83
N LYS A 87 7.29 -5.93 4.52
CA LYS A 87 7.30 -5.86 5.98
C LYS A 87 5.96 -6.30 6.55
N VAL A 88 5.97 -7.30 7.40
CA VAL A 88 4.78 -7.79 8.10
C VAL A 88 4.97 -7.66 9.61
N LEU A 89 3.98 -7.08 10.28
CA LEU A 89 3.85 -7.15 11.73
C LEU A 89 2.77 -8.17 12.07
N VAL A 90 3.14 -9.22 12.78
CA VAL A 90 2.21 -10.25 13.28
C VAL A 90 1.88 -9.94 14.73
N VAL A 91 0.60 -9.80 15.04
CA VAL A 91 0.09 -9.44 16.37
C VAL A 91 -0.88 -10.52 16.84
N ASP A 92 -0.47 -11.26 17.88
CA ASP A 92 -1.26 -12.33 18.49
C ASP A 92 -0.64 -12.64 19.86
N ASP A 93 -1.44 -12.87 20.89
CA ASP A 93 -0.94 -13.19 22.24
C ASP A 93 -0.39 -14.62 22.31
N GLU A 94 -0.75 -15.49 21.38
CA GLU A 94 -0.21 -16.84 21.25
C GLU A 94 1.17 -16.80 20.54
N ARG A 95 2.26 -16.80 21.32
CA ARG A 95 3.64 -16.77 20.83
C ARG A 95 3.96 -17.85 19.79
N LYS A 96 3.41 -19.06 19.97
CA LYS A 96 3.62 -20.17 19.01
C LYS A 96 3.02 -19.86 17.65
N PHE A 97 1.86 -19.22 17.62
CA PHE A 97 1.22 -18.79 16.37
C PHE A 97 2.01 -17.66 15.69
N CYS A 98 2.47 -16.67 16.45
CA CYS A 98 3.40 -15.65 15.96
C CYS A 98 4.67 -16.25 15.35
N ASP A 99 5.30 -17.19 16.04
CA ASP A 99 6.53 -17.85 15.56
C ASP A 99 6.30 -18.67 14.29
N LEU A 100 5.14 -19.31 14.19
CA LEU A 100 4.75 -20.06 12.99
C LEU A 100 4.57 -19.11 11.80
N LEU A 101 3.78 -18.07 11.94
CA LEU A 101 3.57 -17.05 10.89
C LEU A 101 4.88 -16.37 10.51
N LYS A 102 5.70 -16.01 11.49
CA LYS A 102 7.04 -15.43 11.24
C LYS A 102 7.87 -16.33 10.32
N LYS A 103 7.93 -17.65 10.61
CA LYS A 103 8.66 -18.61 9.76
C LYS A 103 8.07 -18.71 8.34
N ILE A 104 6.74 -18.74 8.22
CA ILE A 104 6.05 -18.82 6.94
C ILE A 104 6.36 -17.57 6.09
N PHE A 105 6.19 -16.38 6.66
CA PHE A 105 6.42 -15.13 5.94
C PHE A 105 7.88 -14.90 5.62
N GLN A 106 8.82 -15.24 6.54
CA GLN A 106 10.25 -15.13 6.26
C GLN A 106 10.73 -16.05 5.12
N LYS A 107 10.14 -17.26 4.98
CA LYS A 107 10.42 -18.15 3.83
C LYS A 107 9.94 -17.59 2.49
N ASN A 108 9.07 -16.58 2.52
CA ASN A 108 8.52 -15.90 1.35
C ASN A 108 9.03 -14.46 1.22
N ASP A 109 10.27 -14.21 1.70
CA ASP A 109 11.01 -12.95 1.56
C ASP A 109 10.36 -11.74 2.25
N PHE A 110 9.58 -11.98 3.31
CA PHE A 110 9.08 -10.89 4.15
C PHE A 110 10.01 -10.63 5.34
N ILE A 111 10.17 -9.36 5.68
CA ILE A 111 10.76 -8.93 6.96
C ILE A 111 9.63 -8.94 7.99
N VAL A 112 9.78 -9.71 9.07
CA VAL A 112 8.69 -9.94 10.02
C VAL A 112 9.09 -9.53 11.42
N GLU A 113 8.28 -8.68 12.04
CA GLU A 113 8.24 -8.45 13.48
C GLU A 113 6.96 -9.03 14.09
N THR A 114 7.00 -9.28 15.40
CA THR A 114 5.86 -9.80 16.15
C THR A 114 5.55 -8.91 17.33
N ALA A 115 4.29 -8.79 17.69
CA ALA A 115 3.80 -8.13 18.90
C ALA A 115 2.78 -9.06 19.60
N TYR A 116 2.61 -8.92 20.91
CA TYR A 116 1.83 -9.86 21.69
C TYR A 116 0.64 -9.21 22.43
N ASP A 117 0.50 -7.91 22.25
CA ASP A 117 -0.64 -7.13 22.75
C ASP A 117 -0.86 -5.89 21.89
N GLY A 118 -2.00 -5.20 22.13
CA GLY A 118 -2.37 -4.02 21.33
C GLY A 118 -1.44 -2.82 21.54
N TRP A 119 -0.86 -2.65 22.72
CA TRP A 119 0.06 -1.56 23.00
C TRP A 119 1.39 -1.75 22.24
N GLU A 120 1.96 -2.95 22.30
CA GLU A 120 3.16 -3.32 21.56
C GLU A 120 2.91 -3.21 20.03
N ALA A 121 1.72 -3.62 19.57
CA ALA A 121 1.32 -3.50 18.18
C ALA A 121 1.36 -2.05 17.69
N GLY A 122 0.74 -1.11 18.39
CA GLY A 122 0.74 0.32 18.05
C GLY A 122 2.16 0.89 18.03
N LYS A 123 2.97 0.59 19.05
CA LYS A 123 4.37 1.03 19.12
C LYS A 123 5.20 0.52 17.94
N LYS A 124 5.10 -0.79 17.65
CA LYS A 124 5.85 -1.40 16.53
C LYS A 124 5.32 -0.93 15.17
N ALA A 125 4.02 -0.74 15.02
CA ALA A 125 3.46 -0.17 13.79
C ALA A 125 4.11 1.17 13.45
N ALA A 126 4.24 2.07 14.42
CA ALA A 126 4.86 3.37 14.23
C ALA A 126 6.38 3.32 13.97
N GLN A 127 7.10 2.39 14.60
CA GLN A 127 8.57 2.27 14.50
C GLN A 127 9.01 1.45 13.29
N PHE A 128 8.44 0.27 13.13
CA PHE A 128 8.76 -0.69 12.08
C PHE A 128 8.16 -0.29 10.74
N GLN A 129 7.03 0.44 10.75
CA GLN A 129 6.28 0.85 9.56
C GLN A 129 6.00 -0.34 8.62
N PRO A 130 5.25 -1.35 9.07
CA PRO A 130 4.94 -2.50 8.25
C PRO A 130 4.04 -2.10 7.08
N THR A 131 4.16 -2.80 5.97
CA THR A 131 3.21 -2.67 4.85
C THR A 131 1.93 -3.45 5.14
N ILE A 132 2.05 -4.53 5.90
CA ILE A 132 0.94 -5.42 6.29
C ILE A 132 1.00 -5.67 7.79
N MET A 133 -0.15 -5.67 8.44
CA MET A 133 -0.33 -6.15 9.79
C MET A 133 -1.30 -7.33 9.79
N ILE A 134 -0.89 -8.44 10.39
CA ILE A 134 -1.76 -9.57 10.71
C ILE A 134 -2.12 -9.41 12.17
N LEU A 135 -3.40 -9.22 12.49
CA LEU A 135 -3.87 -8.77 13.80
C LEU A 135 -4.93 -9.71 14.35
N ASP A 136 -4.63 -10.38 15.45
CA ASP A 136 -5.69 -11.01 16.23
C ASP A 136 -6.62 -9.95 16.84
N ILE A 137 -7.91 -10.17 16.70
CA ILE A 137 -8.93 -9.29 17.32
C ILE A 137 -9.05 -9.56 18.80
N THR A 138 -8.80 -10.80 19.25
CA THR A 138 -8.98 -11.23 20.65
C THR A 138 -7.67 -11.10 21.41
N LEU A 139 -7.21 -9.85 21.59
CA LEU A 139 -5.98 -9.56 22.35
C LEU A 139 -6.28 -9.24 23.82
N PRO A 140 -5.35 -9.53 24.74
CA PRO A 140 -5.47 -9.09 26.13
C PRO A 140 -5.30 -7.56 26.24
N GLY A 141 -6.13 -6.94 27.04
CA GLY A 141 -6.07 -5.49 27.30
C GLY A 141 -6.81 -4.68 26.23
N ILE A 142 -6.11 -4.23 25.21
CA ILE A 142 -6.70 -3.44 24.11
C ILE A 142 -7.24 -4.40 23.06
N ASN A 143 -8.53 -4.26 22.72
CA ASN A 143 -9.19 -5.05 21.69
C ASN A 143 -8.61 -4.72 20.30
N GLY A 144 -8.42 -5.73 19.46
CA GLY A 144 -7.89 -5.56 18.10
C GLY A 144 -8.72 -4.62 17.22
N LEU A 145 -10.04 -4.48 17.47
CA LEU A 145 -10.86 -3.48 16.77
C LEU A 145 -10.46 -2.04 17.13
N GLU A 146 -10.09 -1.79 18.38
CA GLU A 146 -9.59 -0.49 18.83
C GLU A 146 -8.24 -0.21 18.18
N VAL A 147 -7.35 -1.21 18.13
CA VAL A 147 -6.07 -1.12 17.41
C VAL A 147 -6.29 -0.74 15.95
N CYS A 148 -7.26 -1.37 15.26
CA CYS A 148 -7.59 -1.00 13.88
C CYS A 148 -7.98 0.48 13.75
N LYS A 149 -8.88 0.97 14.61
CA LYS A 149 -9.37 2.35 14.59
C LYS A 149 -8.23 3.34 14.87
N ASP A 150 -7.38 3.05 15.85
CA ASP A 150 -6.25 3.90 16.21
C ASP A 150 -5.25 4.01 15.07
N LEU A 151 -4.93 2.89 14.41
CA LEU A 151 -4.04 2.86 13.25
C LEU A 151 -4.61 3.66 12.07
N ARG A 152 -5.92 3.70 11.87
CA ARG A 152 -6.55 4.49 10.79
C ARG A 152 -6.56 5.98 11.09
N ASN A 153 -6.54 6.37 12.36
CA ASN A 153 -6.52 7.76 12.80
C ASN A 153 -5.11 8.39 12.81
N ASP A 154 -4.04 7.60 12.75
CA ASP A 154 -2.66 8.09 12.73
C ASP A 154 -2.12 8.17 11.29
N GLU A 155 -1.64 9.34 10.89
CA GLU A 155 -1.07 9.61 9.56
C GLU A 155 0.07 8.68 9.16
N LYS A 156 0.83 8.16 10.14
CA LYS A 156 1.98 7.26 9.88
C LYS A 156 1.55 5.82 9.62
N THR A 157 0.40 5.41 10.15
CA THR A 157 -0.04 4.01 10.15
C THR A 157 -1.31 3.76 9.35
N LYS A 158 -2.07 4.80 9.00
CA LYS A 158 -3.36 4.68 8.29
C LYS A 158 -3.32 3.89 6.98
N ASN A 159 -2.16 3.80 6.34
CA ASN A 159 -1.97 3.09 5.07
C ASN A 159 -1.56 1.62 5.23
N ILE A 160 -1.31 1.15 6.47
CA ILE A 160 -0.98 -0.26 6.75
C ILE A 160 -2.15 -1.13 6.29
N LYS A 161 -1.88 -2.20 5.54
CA LYS A 161 -2.90 -3.19 5.18
C LYS A 161 -3.12 -4.11 6.37
N ILE A 162 -4.30 -4.05 6.98
CA ILE A 162 -4.64 -4.85 8.16
C ILE A 162 -5.43 -6.07 7.72
N ILE A 163 -4.90 -7.25 7.99
CA ILE A 163 -5.59 -8.53 7.87
C ILE A 163 -5.93 -8.96 9.30
N ALA A 164 -7.18 -8.86 9.66
CA ALA A 164 -7.65 -9.26 10.97
C ALA A 164 -7.89 -10.77 11.01
N ILE A 165 -7.60 -11.36 12.16
CA ILE A 165 -7.83 -12.80 12.43
C ILE A 165 -8.60 -12.92 13.75
N SER A 166 -9.57 -13.82 13.83
CA SER A 166 -10.20 -14.14 15.09
C SER A 166 -10.73 -15.58 15.12
N GLY A 167 -10.62 -16.21 16.29
CA GLY A 167 -11.34 -17.45 16.62
C GLY A 167 -12.67 -17.22 17.35
N ASP A 168 -12.98 -15.98 17.67
CA ASP A 168 -14.18 -15.61 18.41
C ASP A 168 -15.34 -15.30 17.44
N LEU A 169 -16.36 -16.14 17.45
CA LEU A 169 -17.54 -16.03 16.59
C LEU A 169 -18.43 -14.81 16.89
N ARG A 170 -18.15 -14.06 17.96
CA ARG A 170 -18.87 -12.83 18.29
C ARG A 170 -18.53 -11.69 17.35
N TYR A 171 -17.37 -11.72 16.69
CA TYR A 171 -16.95 -10.71 15.73
C TYR A 171 -17.41 -11.09 14.32
N SER A 172 -18.25 -10.26 13.73
CA SER A 172 -18.61 -10.38 12.32
C SER A 172 -17.56 -9.77 11.42
N GLU A 173 -17.45 -10.29 10.20
CA GLU A 173 -16.58 -9.69 9.19
C GLU A 173 -16.92 -8.21 8.96
N THR A 174 -18.20 -7.86 8.92
CA THR A 174 -18.66 -6.48 8.72
C THR A 174 -18.12 -5.54 9.79
N GLU A 175 -18.23 -5.89 11.08
CA GLU A 175 -17.72 -5.06 12.19
C GLU A 175 -16.20 -4.87 12.10
N VAL A 176 -15.48 -5.93 11.72
CA VAL A 176 -14.01 -5.90 11.60
C VAL A 176 -13.58 -5.00 10.45
N LEU A 177 -14.25 -5.06 9.29
CA LEU A 177 -13.99 -4.20 8.15
C LEU A 177 -14.37 -2.74 8.43
N GLU A 178 -15.49 -2.50 9.11
CA GLU A 178 -15.90 -1.15 9.54
C GLU A 178 -14.93 -0.53 10.55
N ALA A 179 -14.29 -1.35 11.39
CA ALA A 179 -13.22 -0.89 12.28
C ALA A 179 -11.94 -0.48 11.52
N GLY A 180 -11.84 -0.77 10.23
CA GLY A 180 -10.73 -0.37 9.37
C GLY A 180 -9.81 -1.50 8.92
N ALA A 181 -10.12 -2.77 9.16
CA ALA A 181 -9.40 -3.88 8.55
C ALA A 181 -9.63 -3.92 7.04
N ASN A 182 -8.68 -4.47 6.29
CA ASN A 182 -8.77 -4.64 4.85
C ASN A 182 -9.28 -6.04 4.47
N ALA A 183 -9.14 -7.00 5.38
CA ALA A 183 -9.65 -8.36 5.23
C ALA A 183 -9.82 -9.01 6.61
N PHE A 184 -10.61 -10.08 6.65
CA PHE A 184 -10.86 -10.88 7.85
C PHE A 184 -10.70 -12.37 7.56
N PHE A 185 -10.06 -13.09 8.48
CA PHE A 185 -9.95 -14.56 8.47
C PHE A 185 -10.41 -15.13 9.80
N ALA A 186 -11.33 -16.07 9.76
CA ALA A 186 -11.67 -16.87 10.93
C ALA A 186 -10.57 -17.91 11.21
N LYS A 187 -10.25 -18.15 12.50
CA LYS A 187 -9.39 -19.28 12.90
C LYS A 187 -10.21 -20.59 12.83
N PRO A 188 -9.65 -21.69 12.31
CA PRO A 188 -8.27 -21.88 11.89
C PRO A 188 -7.94 -21.23 10.53
N VAL A 189 -6.80 -20.55 10.43
CA VAL A 189 -6.40 -19.79 9.26
C VAL A 189 -5.80 -20.71 8.19
N ASN A 190 -6.24 -20.56 6.94
CA ASN A 190 -5.52 -21.12 5.80
C ASN A 190 -4.31 -20.20 5.47
N PHE A 191 -3.09 -20.70 5.74
CA PHE A 191 -1.86 -19.93 5.58
C PHE A 191 -1.53 -19.62 4.11
N GLU A 192 -1.93 -20.47 3.17
CA GLU A 192 -1.71 -20.22 1.74
C GLU A 192 -2.56 -19.03 1.28
N ASN A 193 -3.83 -18.99 1.69
CA ASN A 193 -4.72 -17.87 1.38
C ASN A 193 -4.24 -16.57 2.05
N LEU A 194 -3.79 -16.66 3.31
CA LEU A 194 -3.26 -15.51 4.04
C LEU A 194 -2.01 -14.94 3.34
N LEU A 195 -1.10 -15.80 2.91
CA LEU A 195 0.12 -15.41 2.22
C LEU A 195 -0.17 -14.84 0.82
N SER A 196 -1.10 -15.46 0.08
CA SER A 196 -1.54 -14.97 -1.24
C SER A 196 -2.12 -13.57 -1.13
N LEU A 197 -3.08 -13.36 -0.23
CA LEU A 197 -3.68 -12.04 -0.01
C LEU A 197 -2.65 -11.00 0.44
N SER A 198 -1.71 -11.40 1.30
CA SER A 198 -0.62 -10.53 1.73
C SER A 198 0.27 -10.10 0.56
N SER A 199 0.53 -10.99 -0.39
CA SER A 199 1.28 -10.67 -1.61
C SER A 199 0.49 -9.76 -2.55
N ASP A 200 -0.82 -9.99 -2.70
CA ASP A 200 -1.71 -9.17 -3.53
C ASP A 200 -1.79 -7.72 -3.03
N PHE A 201 -1.71 -7.50 -1.71
CA PHE A 201 -1.67 -6.15 -1.14
C PHE A 201 -0.39 -5.37 -1.45
N LEU A 202 0.69 -6.04 -1.84
CA LEU A 202 1.97 -5.42 -2.19
C LEU A 202 2.10 -5.19 -3.69
N GLU A 203 1.33 -5.92 -4.50
CA GLU A 203 1.32 -5.69 -5.94
C GLU A 203 0.56 -4.40 -6.28
N PRO A 204 1.04 -3.61 -7.25
CA PRO A 204 0.21 -2.56 -7.80
C PRO A 204 -1.07 -3.20 -8.34
N PRO A 205 -2.22 -2.52 -8.27
CA PRO A 205 -3.47 -3.06 -8.76
C PRO A 205 -3.28 -3.55 -10.19
N LYS A 206 -3.53 -4.84 -10.43
CA LYS A 206 -3.44 -5.44 -11.78
C LYS A 206 -4.36 -4.65 -12.70
N GLU A 207 -3.80 -4.13 -13.78
CA GLU A 207 -4.59 -3.53 -14.85
C GLU A 207 -5.44 -4.66 -15.46
N LEU A 208 -6.76 -4.56 -15.30
CA LEU A 208 -7.75 -5.36 -16.03
C LEU A 208 -7.96 -4.77 -17.41
#